data_b8d4564b210466b0c3076ca816a691a2
#
_entry.id   b8d4564b210466b0c3076ca816a691a2
#
_cell.length_a   1.000
_cell.length_b   1.000
_cell.length_c   1.000
_cell.angle_alpha   90.00
_cell.angle_beta   90.00
_cell.angle_gamma   90.00
#
_symmetry.space_group_name_H-M   'P 1'
#
loop_
_entity.id
_entity.type
_entity.pdbx_description
1 polymer ?
#
loop_
_entity_poly.entity_id
_entity_poly.type
_entity_poly.pdbx_seq_one_letter_code
_entity_poly.pdbx_strand_id
1 'polypeptide(L)'
;MSDTTQIEDEARAGQSAGPASDHQAVPFRRKRSRRPLRVALITLGSLLCLVIVAVIGSYAYVNHAITSIPRLRVAGLVAPVTPSTLDGQTFLITSYPVGPTGTPAEQTQSGYSNLVMLFHTNANGKGGGAVTLPGDVRVTVPGHGNEPLWDAMQKGSPSLLVQTITKLTGVSINHYARLDFTHIAGLVNAIGGVEVTVPAATKGFGYKFVKGVNNLTGVTAIYYARDPTVKGQDRLLRQENLVRAVFTKIANDHLLTNPVTMVHVLKAITSMLAVDSNFTNSDIESLVKQFGKLAADTGTFVTVPTKTVGTNLVPNTALDAQLWTAIKQDSIAAFAKTHPSTVTPQAAP
;
A
#
# COMPACT_ATOMS: atom_id res chain seq x y z
N MET A 1 -67.09 -8.91 -63.03
CA MET A 1 -68.42 -9.45 -62.79
C MET A 1 -68.87 -8.80 -61.51
N SER A 2 -69.49 -7.70 -61.61
CA SER A 2 -70.99 -7.48 -61.66
C SER A 2 -71.47 -7.58 -60.19
N ASP A 3 -72.19 -6.72 -59.60
CA ASP A 3 -73.01 -5.56 -60.06
C ASP A 3 -73.68 -5.02 -58.78
N THR A 4 -73.65 -3.72 -58.50
CA THR A 4 -74.84 -2.84 -58.66
C THR A 4 -76.02 -3.24 -57.73
N THR A 5 -76.61 -2.41 -56.87
CA THR A 5 -77.41 -1.22 -57.13
C THR A 5 -77.99 -0.75 -55.79
N GLN A 6 -77.86 0.48 -55.35
CA GLN A 6 -78.83 1.59 -55.32
C GLN A 6 -80.28 1.25 -54.88
N ILE A 7 -80.83 2.05 -54.00
CA ILE A 7 -81.99 2.98 -54.15
C ILE A 7 -82.34 3.53 -52.74
N GLU A 8 -82.16 4.83 -52.41
CA GLU A 8 -83.17 5.90 -52.36
C GLU A 8 -84.52 5.53 -51.75
N ASP A 9 -85.12 6.20 -50.83
CA ASP A 9 -85.67 7.52 -50.89
C ASP A 9 -86.37 7.96 -49.57
N GLU A 10 -86.31 9.28 -49.30
CA GLU A 10 -87.30 10.19 -48.72
C GLU A 10 -88.20 9.78 -47.54
N ALA A 11 -88.48 10.51 -46.56
CA ALA A 11 -88.73 11.91 -46.33
C ALA A 11 -89.43 12.15 -44.98
N ARG A 12 -89.27 13.32 -44.52
CA ARG A 12 -90.21 14.20 -43.81
C ARG A 12 -90.39 14.26 -42.30
N ALA A 13 -89.78 15.29 -41.77
CA ALA A 13 -90.42 16.36 -40.97
C ALA A 13 -91.11 16.01 -39.63
N GLY A 14 -90.64 16.66 -38.61
CA GLY A 14 -91.36 16.89 -37.35
C GLY A 14 -90.48 17.71 -36.34
N GLN A 15 -90.71 19.02 -36.33
CA GLN A 15 -90.19 19.95 -35.40
C GLN A 15 -90.63 19.66 -33.94
N SER A 16 -89.72 19.73 -32.99
CA SER A 16 -90.02 20.26 -31.67
C SER A 16 -88.73 20.71 -30.96
N ALA A 17 -88.59 21.97 -30.72
CA ALA A 17 -87.54 22.59 -29.94
C ALA A 17 -87.82 22.38 -28.45
N GLY A 18 -86.85 21.76 -27.77
CA GLY A 18 -86.77 21.72 -26.27
C GLY A 18 -85.52 22.44 -25.81
N PRO A 19 -85.48 23.11 -24.66
CA PRO A 19 -84.46 24.05 -24.29
C PRO A 19 -83.11 23.40 -23.98
N ALA A 20 -82.06 24.03 -24.41
CA ALA A 20 -80.64 23.67 -24.10
C ALA A 20 -80.42 23.68 -22.60
N SER A 21 -80.22 22.53 -22.07
CA SER A 21 -79.66 22.37 -20.70
C SER A 21 -78.13 22.54 -20.76
N ASP A 22 -77.72 23.68 -20.26
CA ASP A 22 -76.29 24.02 -20.07
C ASP A 22 -75.66 23.08 -19.05
N HIS A 23 -75.09 21.98 -19.51
CA HIS A 23 -74.27 21.11 -18.70
C HIS A 23 -72.88 21.72 -18.54
N GLN A 24 -72.73 22.64 -17.60
CA GLN A 24 -71.40 23.04 -17.12
C GLN A 24 -70.60 21.79 -16.72
N ALA A 25 -69.60 21.43 -17.50
CA ALA A 25 -68.64 20.40 -17.20
C ALA A 25 -67.84 20.84 -15.95
N VAL A 26 -68.13 20.22 -14.81
CA VAL A 26 -67.37 20.40 -13.59
C VAL A 26 -65.98 19.83 -13.81
N PRO A 27 -64.89 20.61 -13.69
CA PRO A 27 -63.55 20.11 -13.89
C PRO A 27 -63.22 19.09 -12.76
N PHE A 28 -63.09 17.84 -13.09
CA PHE A 28 -62.57 16.82 -12.18
C PHE A 28 -61.16 17.20 -11.75
N ARG A 29 -61.04 17.86 -10.60
CA ARG A 29 -59.79 18.15 -9.93
C ARG A 29 -59.14 16.84 -9.50
N ARG A 30 -58.30 16.24 -10.38
CA ARG A 30 -57.49 15.07 -10.03
C ARG A 30 -56.66 15.41 -8.78
N LYS A 31 -57.05 14.88 -7.62
CA LYS A 31 -56.21 14.91 -6.42
C LYS A 31 -54.90 14.21 -6.77
N ARG A 32 -53.82 14.97 -7.01
CA ARG A 32 -52.47 14.43 -7.15
C ARG A 32 -52.16 13.64 -5.90
N SER A 33 -52.14 12.32 -6.05
CA SER A 33 -51.78 11.38 -4.98
C SER A 33 -50.35 11.73 -4.53
N ARG A 34 -50.19 12.17 -3.30
CA ARG A 34 -48.89 12.45 -2.70
C ARG A 34 -48.13 11.15 -2.30
N ARG A 35 -48.72 9.98 -2.61
CA ARG A 35 -48.14 8.65 -2.32
C ARG A 35 -46.80 8.42 -3.01
N PRO A 36 -46.59 8.73 -4.34
CA PRO A 36 -45.27 8.47 -4.96
C PRO A 36 -44.16 9.35 -4.37
N LEU A 37 -44.48 10.60 -3.96
CA LEU A 37 -43.49 11.47 -3.31
C LEU A 37 -43.07 10.98 -1.94
N ARG A 38 -44.02 10.46 -1.15
CA ARG A 38 -43.71 9.88 0.18
C ARG A 38 -42.88 8.60 0.05
N VAL A 39 -43.18 7.73 -0.89
CA VAL A 39 -42.39 6.53 -1.16
C VAL A 39 -40.98 6.92 -1.62
N ALA A 40 -40.84 7.87 -2.53
CA ALA A 40 -39.54 8.37 -2.98
C ALA A 40 -38.70 8.98 -1.84
N LEU A 41 -39.34 9.74 -0.93
CA LEU A 41 -38.66 10.29 0.25
C LEU A 41 -38.25 9.22 1.25
N ILE A 42 -39.05 8.20 1.46
CA ILE A 42 -38.72 7.06 2.35
C ILE A 42 -37.58 6.25 1.76
N THR A 43 -37.62 5.94 0.45
CA THR A 43 -36.54 5.20 -0.22
C THR A 43 -35.22 5.99 -0.25
N LEU A 44 -35.28 7.30 -0.50
CA LEU A 44 -34.10 8.17 -0.43
C LEU A 44 -33.54 8.26 0.99
N GLY A 45 -34.41 8.39 2.00
CA GLY A 45 -34.04 8.41 3.42
C GLY A 45 -33.41 7.08 3.87
N SER A 46 -33.97 5.94 3.46
CA SER A 46 -33.41 4.63 3.78
C SER A 46 -32.06 4.40 3.08
N LEU A 47 -31.91 4.84 1.83
CA LEU A 47 -30.63 4.77 1.12
C LEU A 47 -29.56 5.64 1.81
N LEU A 48 -29.94 6.87 2.21
CA LEU A 48 -29.05 7.76 2.96
C LEU A 48 -28.64 7.14 4.30
N CYS A 49 -29.57 6.56 5.04
CA CYS A 49 -29.26 5.84 6.27
C CYS A 49 -28.31 4.66 6.05
N LEU A 50 -28.50 3.88 4.99
CA LEU A 50 -27.58 2.79 4.64
C LEU A 50 -26.19 3.30 4.32
N VAL A 51 -26.08 4.41 3.58
CA VAL A 51 -24.79 5.05 3.28
C VAL A 51 -24.11 5.54 4.58
N ILE A 52 -24.85 6.19 5.45
CA ILE A 52 -24.32 6.66 6.75
C ILE A 52 -23.84 5.47 7.62
N VAL A 53 -24.63 4.40 7.71
CA VAL A 53 -24.23 3.19 8.46
C VAL A 53 -22.98 2.54 7.83
N ALA A 54 -22.88 2.48 6.49
CA ALA A 54 -21.71 1.96 5.81
C ALA A 54 -20.46 2.83 6.06
N VAL A 55 -20.60 4.15 6.07
CA VAL A 55 -19.49 5.09 6.37
C VAL A 55 -19.05 4.95 7.84
N ILE A 56 -19.99 4.93 8.80
CA ILE A 56 -19.67 4.76 10.22
C ILE A 56 -19.04 3.38 10.44
N GLY A 57 -19.58 2.33 9.83
CA GLY A 57 -19.06 0.97 9.94
C GLY A 57 -17.65 0.84 9.37
N SER A 58 -17.37 1.45 8.21
CA SER A 58 -16.02 1.47 7.63
C SER A 58 -15.03 2.26 8.48
N TYR A 59 -15.44 3.41 9.02
CA TYR A 59 -14.60 4.20 9.93
C TYR A 59 -14.26 3.42 11.21
N ALA A 60 -15.28 2.82 11.86
CA ALA A 60 -15.07 2.01 13.05
C ALA A 60 -14.17 0.80 12.79
N TYR A 61 -14.33 0.16 11.63
CA TYR A 61 -13.49 -0.95 11.21
C TYR A 61 -12.03 -0.53 10.97
N VAL A 62 -11.81 0.57 10.24
CA VAL A 62 -10.46 1.12 9.99
C VAL A 62 -9.79 1.48 11.30
N ASN A 63 -10.49 2.17 12.20
CA ASN A 63 -9.95 2.52 13.51
C ASN A 63 -9.60 1.27 14.33
N HIS A 64 -10.46 0.25 14.33
CA HIS A 64 -10.16 -1.02 14.99
C HIS A 64 -8.93 -1.72 14.38
N ALA A 65 -8.80 -1.75 13.05
CA ALA A 65 -7.64 -2.32 12.37
C ALA A 65 -6.34 -1.59 12.73
N ILE A 66 -6.36 -0.25 12.77
CA ILE A 66 -5.20 0.56 13.15
C ILE A 66 -4.83 0.36 14.62
N THR A 67 -5.81 0.30 15.51
CA THR A 67 -5.57 0.09 16.95
C THR A 67 -5.08 -1.32 17.27
N SER A 68 -5.32 -2.29 16.39
CA SER A 68 -4.86 -3.68 16.56
C SER A 68 -3.39 -3.90 16.17
N ILE A 69 -2.73 -2.91 15.52
CA ILE A 69 -1.31 -3.02 15.15
C ILE A 69 -0.46 -3.13 16.41
N PRO A 70 0.39 -4.17 16.54
CA PRO A 70 1.28 -4.34 17.67
C PRO A 70 2.25 -3.16 17.82
N ARG A 71 2.39 -2.67 19.06
CA ARG A 71 3.29 -1.56 19.40
C ARG A 71 4.55 -2.08 20.04
N LEU A 72 5.70 -1.67 19.52
CA LEU A 72 7.02 -2.09 19.96
C LEU A 72 7.70 -0.95 20.72
N ARG A 73 8.29 -1.25 21.87
CA ARG A 73 9.16 -0.29 22.56
C ARG A 73 10.54 -0.33 21.93
N VAL A 74 10.91 0.76 21.25
CA VAL A 74 12.19 0.89 20.54
C VAL A 74 12.91 2.11 21.06
N ALA A 75 14.08 1.90 21.64
CA ALA A 75 14.93 2.98 22.14
C ALA A 75 15.82 3.56 21.01
N GLY A 76 16.21 4.82 21.16
CA GLY A 76 17.08 5.50 20.19
C GLY A 76 16.35 6.20 19.05
N LEU A 77 15.02 6.15 19.02
CA LEU A 77 14.21 6.92 18.10
C LEU A 77 14.19 8.40 18.49
N VAL A 78 14.22 9.28 17.50
CA VAL A 78 14.19 10.74 17.67
C VAL A 78 12.77 11.23 17.36
N ALA A 79 12.21 12.04 18.27
CA ALA A 79 10.89 12.63 18.02
C ALA A 79 10.91 13.48 16.74
N PRO A 80 9.90 13.40 15.87
CA PRO A 80 9.82 14.19 14.66
C PRO A 80 9.67 15.68 14.99
N VAL A 81 10.26 16.55 14.15
CA VAL A 81 10.18 18.01 14.32
C VAL A 81 8.75 18.51 14.10
N THR A 82 8.02 17.87 13.19
CA THR A 82 6.62 18.16 12.86
C THR A 82 5.76 16.93 13.09
N PRO A 83 5.30 16.70 14.35
CA PRO A 83 4.54 15.46 14.67
C PRO A 83 3.22 15.31 13.92
N SER A 84 2.63 16.42 13.45
CA SER A 84 1.33 16.41 12.76
C SER A 84 1.40 16.02 11.28
N THR A 85 2.61 15.98 10.70
CA THR A 85 2.85 15.57 9.32
C THR A 85 3.98 14.54 9.28
N LEU A 86 4.03 13.75 8.22
CA LEU A 86 5.13 12.79 8.04
C LEU A 86 6.31 13.41 7.28
N ASP A 87 6.32 14.73 7.13
CA ASP A 87 7.30 15.44 6.34
C ASP A 87 8.67 15.47 7.06
N GLY A 88 9.72 15.18 6.33
CA GLY A 88 11.09 15.15 6.86
C GLY A 88 11.36 14.01 7.85
N GLN A 89 10.61 12.93 7.79
CA GLN A 89 10.74 11.82 8.72
C GLN A 89 11.45 10.62 8.09
N THR A 90 12.22 9.92 8.90
CA THR A 90 12.90 8.68 8.50
C THR A 90 12.33 7.49 9.27
N PHE A 91 11.89 6.49 8.53
CA PHE A 91 11.37 5.22 9.02
C PHE A 91 12.43 4.14 8.81
N LEU A 92 12.76 3.40 9.85
CA LEU A 92 13.52 2.16 9.71
C LEU A 92 12.55 1.01 9.55
N ILE A 93 12.51 0.45 8.36
CA ILE A 93 11.64 -0.69 8.02
C ILE A 93 12.49 -1.95 7.99
N THR A 94 12.06 -2.97 8.72
CA THR A 94 12.72 -4.27 8.73
C THR A 94 11.73 -5.38 8.41
N SER A 95 12.22 -6.46 7.84
CA SER A 95 11.47 -7.71 7.84
C SER A 95 11.98 -8.61 8.94
N TYR A 96 11.08 -9.28 9.63
CA TYR A 96 11.45 -10.25 10.64
C TYR A 96 11.54 -11.65 10.02
N PRO A 97 12.59 -12.41 10.29
CA PRO A 97 12.65 -13.81 9.92
C PRO A 97 11.78 -14.60 10.89
N VAL A 98 10.50 -14.72 10.62
CA VAL A 98 9.66 -15.68 11.33
C VAL A 98 9.56 -16.91 10.44
N GLY A 99 10.17 -18.02 10.89
CA GLY A 99 9.84 -19.33 10.36
C GLY A 99 8.37 -19.66 10.66
N PRO A 100 7.77 -20.62 9.97
CA PRO A 100 6.37 -21.00 10.17
C PRO A 100 6.02 -21.39 11.60
N THR A 101 7.02 -21.69 12.43
CA THR A 101 6.83 -22.06 13.84
C THR A 101 7.45 -21.08 14.84
N GLY A 102 8.15 -20.03 14.36
CA GLY A 102 8.75 -19.01 15.23
C GLY A 102 9.87 -19.48 16.13
N THR A 103 10.45 -20.66 15.89
CA THR A 103 11.53 -21.22 16.73
C THR A 103 12.89 -20.58 16.41
N PRO A 104 13.76 -20.40 17.41
CA PRO A 104 15.11 -19.87 17.22
C PRO A 104 15.98 -20.68 16.22
N ALA A 105 15.74 -21.99 16.09
CA ALA A 105 16.48 -22.84 15.16
C ALA A 105 16.18 -22.55 13.69
N GLU A 106 14.97 -22.05 13.39
CA GLU A 106 14.60 -21.64 12.02
C GLU A 106 15.15 -20.25 11.65
N GLN A 107 15.52 -19.45 12.66
CA GLN A 107 16.13 -18.14 12.47
C GLN A 107 17.57 -18.22 11.94
N THR A 108 18.25 -19.35 12.15
CA THR A 108 19.64 -19.59 11.71
C THR A 108 19.75 -20.20 10.32
N GLN A 109 18.65 -20.70 9.74
CA GLN A 109 18.68 -21.23 8.38
C GLN A 109 18.65 -20.08 7.38
N SER A 110 19.65 -20.01 6.53
CA SER A 110 19.96 -19.01 5.51
C SER A 110 18.88 -18.90 4.40
N GLY A 111 17.68 -18.51 4.77
CA GLY A 111 16.54 -18.46 3.84
C GLY A 111 15.59 -17.30 4.09
N TYR A 112 15.78 -16.54 5.16
CA TYR A 112 14.82 -15.53 5.61
C TYR A 112 15.17 -14.13 5.11
N SER A 113 14.13 -13.31 4.95
CA SER A 113 14.23 -11.92 4.56
C SER A 113 14.99 -11.12 5.62
N ASN A 114 16.11 -10.53 5.21
CA ASN A 114 16.91 -9.63 6.04
C ASN A 114 16.79 -8.19 5.51
N LEU A 115 15.58 -7.80 5.09
CA LEU A 115 15.34 -6.45 4.62
C LEU A 115 15.58 -5.46 5.77
N VAL A 116 16.50 -4.54 5.55
CA VAL A 116 16.74 -3.37 6.38
C VAL A 116 16.68 -2.18 5.44
N MET A 117 15.67 -1.32 5.60
CA MET A 117 15.40 -0.22 4.69
C MET A 117 15.15 1.06 5.48
N LEU A 118 15.81 2.14 5.10
CA LEU A 118 15.45 3.49 5.52
C LEU A 118 14.49 4.05 4.47
N PHE A 119 13.30 4.39 4.89
CA PHE A 119 12.35 5.16 4.07
C PHE A 119 12.32 6.58 4.60
N HIS A 120 12.62 7.54 3.74
CA HIS A 120 12.67 8.94 4.10
C HIS A 120 11.65 9.74 3.30
N THR A 121 10.90 10.58 4.00
CA THR A 121 9.96 11.53 3.41
C THR A 121 10.58 12.91 3.39
N ASN A 122 10.47 13.63 2.28
CA ASN A 122 11.05 14.97 2.18
C ASN A 122 10.30 15.97 3.06
N ALA A 123 11.02 16.94 3.62
CA ALA A 123 10.46 17.97 4.51
C ALA A 123 9.44 18.90 3.84
N ASN A 124 9.43 18.95 2.52
CA ASN A 124 8.44 19.71 1.75
C ASN A 124 7.11 18.96 1.51
N GLY A 125 6.93 17.78 2.10
CA GLY A 125 5.75 16.92 1.93
C GLY A 125 5.58 16.32 0.53
N LYS A 126 6.61 16.40 -0.32
CA LYS A 126 6.57 15.88 -1.69
C LYS A 126 7.70 14.87 -1.90
N GLY A 127 7.30 13.65 -2.21
CA GLY A 127 8.25 12.60 -2.50
C GLY A 127 9.03 12.08 -1.31
N GLY A 128 10.08 11.35 -1.61
CA GLY A 128 10.95 10.69 -0.66
C GLY A 128 11.81 9.66 -1.36
N GLY A 129 12.42 8.78 -0.60
CA GLY A 129 13.22 7.69 -1.14
C GLY A 129 13.35 6.53 -0.17
N ALA A 130 13.64 5.38 -0.72
CA ALA A 130 13.94 4.17 0.03
C ALA A 130 15.41 3.80 -0.17
N VAL A 131 16.12 3.58 0.94
CA VAL A 131 17.52 3.18 0.93
C VAL A 131 17.66 1.85 1.66
N THR A 132 17.99 0.81 0.91
CA THR A 132 18.14 -0.54 1.47
C THR A 132 19.59 -0.81 1.87
N LEU A 133 19.76 -1.32 3.08
CA LEU A 133 21.04 -1.76 3.61
C LEU A 133 21.10 -3.30 3.53
N PRO A 134 22.10 -3.88 2.82
CA PRO A 134 22.28 -5.32 2.84
C PRO A 134 22.53 -5.81 4.26
N GLY A 135 21.76 -6.81 4.69
CA GLY A 135 21.85 -7.32 6.08
C GLY A 135 23.16 -8.02 6.41
N ASP A 136 23.88 -8.51 5.41
CA ASP A 136 25.17 -9.18 5.53
C ASP A 136 26.38 -8.23 5.49
N VAL A 137 26.13 -6.90 5.29
CA VAL A 137 27.20 -5.91 5.37
C VAL A 137 27.76 -5.85 6.79
N ARG A 138 29.08 -5.95 6.92
CA ARG A 138 29.77 -5.90 8.21
C ARG A 138 29.92 -4.45 8.67
N VAL A 139 29.42 -4.18 9.86
CA VAL A 139 29.41 -2.85 10.48
C VAL A 139 29.79 -2.97 11.97
N THR A 140 30.14 -1.86 12.57
CA THR A 140 30.38 -1.82 14.03
C THR A 140 29.04 -1.83 14.76
N VAL A 141 28.69 -2.94 15.38
CA VAL A 141 27.51 -3.11 16.24
C VAL A 141 27.88 -2.71 17.67
N PRO A 142 27.22 -1.74 18.30
CA PRO A 142 27.53 -1.29 19.66
C PRO A 142 27.53 -2.45 20.65
N GLY A 143 28.64 -2.62 21.40
CA GLY A 143 28.81 -3.71 22.37
C GLY A 143 29.14 -5.10 21.79
N HIS A 144 29.17 -5.26 20.47
CA HIS A 144 29.35 -6.54 19.80
C HIS A 144 30.51 -6.57 18.77
N GLY A 145 31.14 -5.40 18.50
CA GLY A 145 32.25 -5.32 17.55
C GLY A 145 31.81 -5.27 16.09
N ASN A 146 32.65 -5.79 15.19
CA ASN A 146 32.40 -5.76 13.75
C ASN A 146 31.65 -7.03 13.30
N GLU A 147 30.34 -6.90 13.09
CA GLU A 147 29.41 -7.99 12.80
C GLU A 147 28.53 -7.66 11.58
N PRO A 148 27.89 -8.66 10.94
CA PRO A 148 26.84 -8.40 9.98
C PRO A 148 25.73 -7.52 10.58
N LEU A 149 25.20 -6.59 9.80
CA LEU A 149 24.16 -5.65 10.26
C LEU A 149 22.93 -6.37 10.85
N TRP A 150 22.52 -7.49 10.28
CA TRP A 150 21.39 -8.26 10.76
C TRP A 150 21.60 -8.91 12.14
N ASP A 151 22.87 -9.08 12.59
CA ASP A 151 23.20 -9.56 13.93
C ASP A 151 22.74 -8.58 15.01
N ALA A 152 22.68 -7.28 14.72
CA ALA A 152 22.13 -6.30 15.65
C ALA A 152 20.67 -6.60 16.02
N MET A 153 19.88 -7.12 15.08
CA MET A 153 18.50 -7.55 15.35
C MET A 153 18.44 -8.82 16.19
N GLN A 154 19.33 -9.78 15.93
CA GLN A 154 19.34 -11.06 16.63
C GLN A 154 19.88 -10.95 18.06
N LYS A 155 20.95 -10.17 18.24
CA LYS A 155 21.65 -10.07 19.52
C LYS A 155 21.02 -9.08 20.48
N GLY A 156 20.31 -8.08 19.98
CA GLY A 156 19.95 -6.98 20.85
C GLY A 156 18.56 -6.37 20.69
N SER A 157 17.77 -6.74 19.71
CA SER A 157 16.47 -6.11 19.49
C SER A 157 16.45 -4.97 18.43
N PRO A 158 15.27 -4.48 18.07
CA PRO A 158 15.13 -3.28 17.22
C PRO A 158 15.93 -2.07 17.70
N SER A 159 16.06 -1.90 19.02
CA SER A 159 16.79 -0.78 19.61
C SER A 159 18.29 -0.80 19.29
N LEU A 160 18.93 -1.98 19.30
CA LEU A 160 20.33 -2.11 18.93
C LEU A 160 20.54 -1.85 17.44
N LEU A 161 19.60 -2.28 16.59
CA LEU A 161 19.65 -2.00 15.16
C LEU A 161 19.50 -0.49 14.89
N VAL A 162 18.55 0.19 15.54
CA VAL A 162 18.41 1.66 15.46
C VAL A 162 19.71 2.36 15.84
N GLN A 163 20.31 1.98 16.97
CA GLN A 163 21.60 2.56 17.41
C GLN A 163 22.72 2.28 16.40
N THR A 164 22.79 1.06 15.87
CA THR A 164 23.80 0.67 14.88
C THR A 164 23.68 1.51 13.61
N ILE A 165 22.47 1.64 13.06
CA ILE A 165 22.23 2.41 11.84
C ILE A 165 22.43 3.90 12.08
N THR A 166 21.92 4.46 13.17
CA THR A 166 22.16 5.87 13.52
C THR A 166 23.65 6.17 13.64
N LYS A 167 24.43 5.28 14.26
CA LYS A 167 25.88 5.44 14.38
C LYS A 167 26.60 5.30 13.05
N LEU A 168 26.16 4.38 12.19
CA LEU A 168 26.73 4.14 10.86
C LEU A 168 26.48 5.34 9.91
N THR A 169 25.25 5.87 9.91
CA THR A 169 24.77 6.81 8.91
C THR A 169 24.75 8.26 9.37
N GLY A 170 24.67 8.50 10.68
CA GLY A 170 24.39 9.82 11.24
C GLY A 170 22.99 10.34 10.88
N VAL A 171 22.09 9.48 10.40
CA VAL A 171 20.69 9.81 10.08
C VAL A 171 19.83 9.56 11.32
N SER A 172 19.02 10.53 11.69
CA SER A 172 18.02 10.37 12.75
C SER A 172 16.89 9.49 12.29
N ILE A 173 16.53 8.47 13.08
CA ILE A 173 15.42 7.58 12.82
C ILE A 173 14.26 8.00 13.71
N ASN A 174 13.13 8.37 13.11
CA ASN A 174 11.93 8.83 13.83
C ASN A 174 11.03 7.66 14.20
N HIS A 175 10.88 6.69 13.30
CA HIS A 175 9.96 5.58 13.47
C HIS A 175 10.60 4.25 13.08
N TYR A 176 10.11 3.19 13.70
CA TYR A 176 10.47 1.83 13.38
C TYR A 176 9.23 1.03 12.97
N ALA A 177 9.34 0.33 11.85
CA ALA A 177 8.31 -0.58 11.38
C ALA A 177 8.89 -1.96 11.09
N ARG A 178 8.18 -3.00 11.52
CA ARG A 178 8.53 -4.39 11.25
C ARG A 178 7.46 -5.01 10.37
N LEU A 179 7.89 -5.56 9.24
CA LEU A 179 7.03 -6.27 8.30
C LEU A 179 7.17 -7.78 8.46
N ASP A 180 6.06 -8.47 8.58
CA ASP A 180 6.00 -9.92 8.53
C ASP A 180 5.67 -10.38 7.11
N PHE A 181 6.70 -10.78 6.37
CA PHE A 181 6.54 -11.25 4.99
C PHE A 181 5.76 -12.57 4.86
N THR A 182 5.45 -13.27 5.96
CA THR A 182 4.57 -14.43 5.88
C THR A 182 3.14 -14.05 5.49
N HIS A 183 2.74 -12.81 5.78
CA HIS A 183 1.43 -12.25 5.46
C HIS A 183 1.39 -11.48 4.14
N ILE A 184 2.50 -11.37 3.40
CA ILE A 184 2.58 -10.64 2.13
C ILE A 184 1.57 -11.16 1.09
N ALA A 185 1.27 -12.46 1.13
CA ALA A 185 0.27 -13.05 0.25
C ALA A 185 -1.11 -12.42 0.38
N GLY A 186 -1.52 -12.12 1.61
CA GLY A 186 -2.79 -11.44 1.89
C GLY A 186 -2.83 -10.04 1.28
N LEU A 187 -1.75 -9.28 1.40
CA LEU A 187 -1.64 -7.95 0.81
C LEU A 187 -1.65 -8.00 -0.71
N VAL A 188 -0.84 -8.86 -1.32
CA VAL A 188 -0.78 -9.00 -2.78
C VAL A 188 -2.15 -9.41 -3.35
N ASN A 189 -2.86 -10.32 -2.68
CA ASN A 189 -4.23 -10.68 -3.09
C ASN A 189 -5.22 -9.52 -2.91
N ALA A 190 -5.13 -8.77 -1.81
CA ALA A 190 -6.02 -7.65 -1.53
C ALA A 190 -5.89 -6.51 -2.57
N ILE A 191 -4.69 -6.35 -3.17
CA ILE A 191 -4.44 -5.35 -4.22
C ILE A 191 -4.61 -5.91 -5.65
N GLY A 192 -5.09 -7.16 -5.78
CA GLY A 192 -5.35 -7.79 -7.09
C GLY A 192 -4.10 -8.31 -7.81
N GLY A 193 -3.02 -8.57 -7.08
CA GLY A 193 -1.74 -9.02 -7.65
C GLY A 193 -0.76 -7.88 -7.94
N VAL A 194 0.48 -8.23 -8.23
CA VAL A 194 1.55 -7.27 -8.60
C VAL A 194 2.35 -7.78 -9.78
N GLU A 195 2.96 -6.87 -10.52
CA GLU A 195 3.88 -7.19 -11.61
C GLU A 195 5.33 -7.01 -11.15
N VAL A 196 6.16 -8.01 -11.45
CA VAL A 196 7.61 -7.93 -11.27
C VAL A 196 8.32 -8.33 -12.57
N THR A 197 9.49 -7.77 -12.81
CA THR A 197 10.31 -8.12 -13.95
C THR A 197 11.44 -9.04 -13.54
N VAL A 198 11.63 -10.14 -14.28
CA VAL A 198 12.72 -11.12 -14.08
C VAL A 198 13.63 -11.08 -15.30
N PRO A 199 14.97 -10.88 -15.13
CA PRO A 199 15.88 -10.71 -16.26
C PRO A 199 16.15 -12.01 -17.04
N ALA A 200 15.99 -13.17 -16.38
CA ALA A 200 16.14 -14.49 -16.96
C ALA A 200 15.11 -15.46 -16.37
N ALA A 201 14.70 -16.46 -17.12
CA ALA A 201 13.78 -17.48 -16.61
C ALA A 201 14.40 -18.21 -15.41
N THR A 202 13.64 -18.34 -14.32
CA THR A 202 14.07 -18.96 -13.08
C THR A 202 12.95 -19.79 -12.45
N LYS A 203 13.25 -20.54 -11.40
CA LYS A 203 12.26 -21.33 -10.63
C LYS A 203 12.37 -20.98 -9.16
N GLY A 204 11.24 -21.00 -8.47
CA GLY A 204 11.18 -20.87 -7.02
C GLY A 204 10.06 -21.75 -6.47
N PHE A 205 10.38 -22.62 -5.50
CA PHE A 205 9.42 -23.60 -4.94
C PHE A 205 8.65 -24.39 -6.01
N GLY A 206 9.29 -24.73 -7.13
CA GLY A 206 8.67 -25.42 -8.27
C GLY A 206 7.88 -24.53 -9.23
N TYR A 207 7.62 -23.28 -8.90
CA TYR A 207 6.99 -22.30 -9.79
C TYR A 207 8.03 -21.76 -10.79
N LYS A 208 7.58 -21.57 -12.03
CA LYS A 208 8.44 -21.04 -13.13
C LYS A 208 8.14 -19.56 -13.30
N PHE A 209 9.18 -18.73 -13.13
CA PHE A 209 9.15 -17.32 -13.51
C PHE A 209 9.75 -17.19 -14.92
N VAL A 210 9.05 -16.52 -15.81
CA VAL A 210 9.51 -16.32 -17.20
C VAL A 210 10.38 -15.06 -17.29
N LYS A 211 11.28 -15.01 -18.26
CA LYS A 211 12.00 -13.76 -18.57
C LYS A 211 10.98 -12.66 -18.94
N GLY A 212 11.14 -11.48 -18.37
CA GLY A 212 10.24 -10.34 -18.56
C GLY A 212 9.24 -10.21 -17.41
N VAL A 213 8.07 -9.67 -17.71
CA VAL A 213 7.03 -9.36 -16.72
C VAL A 213 6.34 -10.64 -16.25
N ASN A 214 6.20 -10.79 -14.93
CA ASN A 214 5.47 -11.85 -14.26
C ASN A 214 4.39 -11.23 -13.38
N ASN A 215 3.14 -11.69 -13.55
CA ASN A 215 2.01 -11.32 -12.69
C ASN A 215 1.98 -12.24 -11.49
N LEU A 216 2.25 -11.70 -10.30
CA LEU A 216 2.30 -12.44 -9.06
C LEU A 216 0.96 -12.37 -8.33
N THR A 217 0.45 -13.52 -7.92
CA THR A 217 -0.57 -13.67 -6.86
C THR A 217 0.11 -13.72 -5.50
N GLY A 218 -0.68 -13.72 -4.42
CA GLY A 218 -0.11 -13.79 -3.08
C GLY A 218 0.85 -14.96 -2.86
N VAL A 219 0.51 -16.16 -3.34
CA VAL A 219 1.36 -17.36 -3.20
C VAL A 219 2.64 -17.23 -4.03
N THR A 220 2.53 -16.80 -5.27
CA THR A 220 3.70 -16.65 -6.15
C THR A 220 4.59 -15.49 -5.74
N ALA A 221 4.05 -14.46 -5.06
CA ALA A 221 4.84 -13.40 -4.43
C ALA A 221 5.72 -13.94 -3.29
N ILE A 222 5.19 -14.89 -2.47
CA ILE A 222 6.00 -15.60 -1.48
C ILE A 222 7.13 -16.39 -2.17
N TYR A 223 6.82 -17.14 -3.21
CA TYR A 223 7.81 -17.93 -3.94
C TYR A 223 8.90 -17.05 -4.55
N TYR A 224 8.53 -15.89 -5.07
CA TYR A 224 9.47 -14.91 -5.61
C TYR A 224 10.40 -14.33 -4.54
N ALA A 225 9.86 -13.88 -3.42
CA ALA A 225 10.63 -13.15 -2.39
C ALA A 225 11.39 -14.06 -1.42
N ARG A 226 10.99 -15.33 -1.27
CA ARG A 226 11.52 -16.25 -0.24
C ARG A 226 12.16 -17.52 -0.80
N ASP A 227 12.42 -17.59 -2.10
CA ASP A 227 13.08 -18.72 -2.71
C ASP A 227 14.43 -19.01 -2.00
N PRO A 228 14.62 -20.16 -1.39
CA PRO A 228 15.85 -20.49 -0.66
C PRO A 228 17.06 -20.70 -1.58
N THR A 229 16.83 -20.94 -2.88
CA THR A 229 17.91 -21.11 -3.86
C THR A 229 18.52 -19.77 -4.27
N VAL A 230 17.78 -18.66 -4.11
CA VAL A 230 18.25 -17.29 -4.35
C VAL A 230 18.84 -16.74 -3.07
N LYS A 231 20.09 -16.31 -3.10
CA LYS A 231 20.85 -15.94 -1.90
C LYS A 231 21.40 -14.53 -2.00
N GLY A 232 21.79 -13.98 -0.86
CA GLY A 232 22.51 -12.72 -0.75
C GLY A 232 21.76 -11.56 -1.44
N GLN A 233 22.50 -10.83 -2.25
CA GLN A 233 22.02 -9.62 -2.91
C GLN A 233 20.83 -9.87 -3.85
N ASP A 234 20.82 -10.98 -4.59
CA ASP A 234 19.72 -11.30 -5.51
C ASP A 234 18.38 -11.47 -4.78
N ARG A 235 18.40 -12.11 -3.61
CA ARG A 235 17.19 -12.21 -2.76
C ARG A 235 16.75 -10.84 -2.28
N LEU A 236 17.69 -10.01 -1.83
CA LEU A 236 17.40 -8.66 -1.40
C LEU A 236 16.74 -7.85 -2.52
N LEU A 237 17.28 -7.92 -3.74
CA LEU A 237 16.71 -7.27 -4.94
C LEU A 237 15.27 -7.75 -5.24
N ARG A 238 14.99 -9.05 -5.09
CA ARG A 238 13.62 -9.57 -5.24
C ARG A 238 12.66 -8.98 -4.21
N GLN A 239 13.09 -8.88 -2.96
CA GLN A 239 12.27 -8.30 -1.89
C GLN A 239 12.03 -6.82 -2.11
N GLU A 240 13.05 -6.06 -2.49
CA GLU A 240 12.92 -4.63 -2.84
C GLU A 240 11.97 -4.43 -4.01
N ASN A 241 12.10 -5.25 -5.07
CA ASN A 241 11.22 -5.16 -6.22
C ASN A 241 9.76 -5.53 -5.89
N LEU A 242 9.55 -6.51 -5.01
CA LEU A 242 8.21 -6.83 -4.54
C LEU A 242 7.61 -5.67 -3.72
N VAL A 243 8.38 -5.08 -2.81
CA VAL A 243 7.96 -3.90 -2.06
C VAL A 243 7.62 -2.76 -3.01
N ARG A 244 8.50 -2.45 -3.96
CA ARG A 244 8.26 -1.42 -4.99
C ARG A 244 6.99 -1.71 -5.79
N ALA A 245 6.79 -2.95 -6.25
CA ALA A 245 5.63 -3.34 -7.04
C ALA A 245 4.32 -3.17 -6.24
N VAL A 246 4.31 -3.52 -4.96
CA VAL A 246 3.17 -3.29 -4.06
C VAL A 246 2.87 -1.79 -3.93
N PHE A 247 3.89 -0.96 -3.65
CA PHE A 247 3.72 0.49 -3.54
C PHE A 247 3.19 1.10 -4.84
N THR A 248 3.80 0.75 -5.97
CA THR A 248 3.40 1.23 -7.29
C THR A 248 1.96 0.84 -7.63
N LYS A 249 1.57 -0.41 -7.34
CA LYS A 249 0.21 -0.91 -7.57
C LYS A 249 -0.83 -0.15 -6.74
N ILE A 250 -0.58 0.02 -5.44
CA ILE A 250 -1.49 0.76 -4.56
C ILE A 250 -1.66 2.21 -5.02
N ALA A 251 -0.57 2.85 -5.46
CA ALA A 251 -0.58 4.24 -5.92
C ALA A 251 -1.28 4.40 -7.27
N ASN A 252 -0.87 3.64 -8.27
CA ASN A 252 -1.34 3.81 -9.65
C ASN A 252 -2.81 3.43 -9.81
N ASP A 253 -3.27 2.40 -9.12
CA ASP A 253 -4.66 1.95 -9.18
C ASP A 253 -5.57 2.72 -8.22
N HIS A 254 -5.03 3.71 -7.51
CA HIS A 254 -5.76 4.52 -6.53
C HIS A 254 -6.55 3.68 -5.51
N LEU A 255 -5.98 2.54 -5.09
CA LEU A 255 -6.69 1.53 -4.29
C LEU A 255 -7.17 2.05 -2.93
N LEU A 256 -6.54 3.09 -2.40
CA LEU A 256 -6.94 3.73 -1.15
C LEU A 256 -8.05 4.79 -1.31
N THR A 257 -8.49 5.10 -2.54
CA THR A 257 -9.60 6.03 -2.80
C THR A 257 -10.96 5.32 -2.82
N ASN A 258 -10.98 4.03 -3.07
CA ASN A 258 -12.20 3.21 -3.01
C ASN A 258 -12.38 2.67 -1.57
N PRO A 259 -13.48 2.99 -0.86
CA PRO A 259 -13.67 2.60 0.54
C PRO A 259 -13.60 1.09 0.79
N VAL A 260 -14.14 0.27 -0.10
CA VAL A 260 -14.17 -1.20 0.03
C VAL A 260 -12.75 -1.77 -0.13
N THR A 261 -12.05 -1.36 -1.21
CA THR A 261 -10.67 -1.80 -1.46
C THR A 261 -9.73 -1.31 -0.38
N MET A 262 -9.89 -0.05 0.07
CA MET A 262 -9.11 0.54 1.16
C MET A 262 -9.21 -0.31 2.44
N VAL A 263 -10.40 -0.76 2.82
CA VAL A 263 -10.61 -1.61 4.02
C VAL A 263 -9.85 -2.92 3.88
N HIS A 264 -9.90 -3.58 2.72
CA HIS A 264 -9.18 -4.84 2.48
C HIS A 264 -7.66 -4.65 2.49
N VAL A 265 -7.17 -3.59 1.85
CA VAL A 265 -5.74 -3.24 1.82
C VAL A 265 -5.23 -2.91 3.23
N LEU A 266 -5.95 -2.08 3.97
CA LEU A 266 -5.59 -1.73 5.35
C LEU A 266 -5.59 -2.96 6.26
N LYS A 267 -6.58 -3.83 6.16
CA LYS A 267 -6.60 -5.10 6.90
C LYS A 267 -5.35 -5.94 6.61
N ALA A 268 -4.99 -6.07 5.34
CA ALA A 268 -3.83 -6.85 4.95
C ALA A 268 -2.52 -6.20 5.46
N ILE A 269 -2.37 -4.88 5.35
CA ILE A 269 -1.21 -4.15 5.87
C ILE A 269 -1.12 -4.30 7.39
N THR A 270 -2.21 -4.07 8.12
CA THR A 270 -2.20 -4.14 9.60
C THR A 270 -1.91 -5.53 10.12
N SER A 271 -2.27 -6.59 9.37
CA SER A 271 -1.95 -7.97 9.74
C SER A 271 -0.47 -8.33 9.63
N MET A 272 0.30 -7.58 8.84
CA MET A 272 1.74 -7.83 8.63
C MET A 272 2.64 -6.78 9.30
N LEU A 273 2.07 -5.76 9.93
CA LEU A 273 2.79 -4.61 10.44
C LEU A 273 2.86 -4.62 11.97
N ALA A 274 4.05 -4.36 12.52
CA ALA A 274 4.22 -3.91 13.90
C ALA A 274 5.05 -2.62 13.87
N VAL A 275 4.68 -1.63 14.68
CA VAL A 275 5.34 -0.31 14.67
C VAL A 275 5.83 0.09 16.05
N ASP A 276 6.70 1.09 16.13
CA ASP A 276 7.11 1.62 17.42
C ASP A 276 5.94 2.25 18.20
N SER A 277 6.11 2.36 19.53
CA SER A 277 5.07 2.89 20.41
C SER A 277 4.82 4.39 20.24
N ASN A 278 5.75 5.13 19.61
CA ASN A 278 5.61 6.56 19.38
C ASN A 278 4.88 6.86 18.06
N PHE A 279 4.80 5.89 17.14
CA PHE A 279 4.03 6.01 15.91
C PHE A 279 2.55 5.83 16.21
N THR A 280 1.84 6.94 16.39
CA THR A 280 0.46 6.97 16.89
C THR A 280 -0.56 6.53 15.82
N ASN A 281 -1.82 6.33 16.23
CA ASN A 281 -2.90 6.07 15.27
C ASN A 281 -3.11 7.25 14.31
N SER A 282 -2.94 8.49 14.81
CA SER A 282 -3.00 9.71 13.98
C SER A 282 -1.91 9.73 12.91
N ASP A 283 -0.71 9.25 13.22
CA ASP A 283 0.39 9.16 12.25
C ASP A 283 0.08 8.14 11.15
N ILE A 284 -0.52 7.01 11.51
CA ILE A 284 -0.97 6.00 10.55
C ILE A 284 -2.07 6.56 9.64
N GLU A 285 -3.05 7.29 10.20
CA GLU A 285 -4.08 7.96 9.41
C GLU A 285 -3.47 9.00 8.46
N SER A 286 -2.47 9.74 8.93
CA SER A 286 -1.72 10.71 8.12
C SER A 286 -0.95 10.03 7.00
N LEU A 287 -0.31 8.89 7.29
CA LEU A 287 0.37 8.08 6.28
C LEU A 287 -0.60 7.61 5.18
N VAL A 288 -1.77 7.10 5.57
CA VAL A 288 -2.80 6.66 4.61
C VAL A 288 -3.27 7.83 3.74
N LYS A 289 -3.51 9.00 4.32
CA LYS A 289 -3.95 10.21 3.59
C LYS A 289 -2.88 10.73 2.63
N GLN A 290 -1.60 10.63 3.02
CA GLN A 290 -0.47 11.13 2.23
C GLN A 290 0.08 10.08 1.26
N PHE A 291 -0.28 8.80 1.44
CA PHE A 291 0.29 7.68 0.70
C PHE A 291 0.25 7.88 -0.83
N GLY A 292 -0.86 8.37 -1.37
CA GLY A 292 -1.00 8.63 -2.80
C GLY A 292 0.03 9.64 -3.34
N LYS A 293 0.37 10.67 -2.54
CA LYS A 293 1.38 11.67 -2.90
C LYS A 293 2.79 11.09 -2.76
N LEU A 294 3.06 10.37 -1.67
CA LEU A 294 4.33 9.72 -1.42
C LEU A 294 4.64 8.66 -2.48
N ALA A 295 3.67 7.83 -2.82
CA ALA A 295 3.86 6.74 -3.77
C ALA A 295 4.05 7.22 -5.22
N ALA A 296 3.44 8.32 -5.62
CA ALA A 296 3.64 8.92 -6.94
C ALA A 296 5.07 9.44 -7.13
N ASP A 297 5.69 9.95 -6.05
CA ASP A 297 7.02 10.57 -6.08
C ASP A 297 8.15 9.70 -5.48
N THR A 298 7.83 8.55 -4.83
CA THR A 298 8.81 7.68 -4.16
C THR A 298 9.46 6.65 -5.09
N GLY A 299 9.50 6.88 -6.39
CA GLY A 299 10.13 5.98 -7.35
C GLY A 299 11.63 5.73 -7.16
N THR A 300 12.28 6.40 -6.19
CA THR A 300 13.72 6.30 -5.96
C THR A 300 14.03 5.25 -4.89
N PHE A 301 14.44 4.08 -5.34
CA PHE A 301 14.99 3.03 -4.50
C PHE A 301 16.48 2.92 -4.74
N VAL A 302 17.26 2.99 -3.68
CA VAL A 302 18.73 2.94 -3.69
C VAL A 302 19.19 1.82 -2.77
N THR A 303 20.12 1.01 -3.23
CA THR A 303 20.82 0.05 -2.38
C THR A 303 22.14 0.66 -1.93
N VAL A 304 22.47 0.57 -0.64
CA VAL A 304 23.71 1.08 -0.07
C VAL A 304 24.90 0.46 -0.81
N PRO A 305 25.80 1.28 -1.36
CA PRO A 305 26.98 0.80 -2.02
C PRO A 305 27.87 -0.01 -1.09
N THR A 306 28.27 -1.17 -1.53
CA THR A 306 29.16 -2.06 -0.74
C THR A 306 30.34 -2.49 -1.58
N LYS A 307 31.39 -2.94 -0.91
CA LYS A 307 32.56 -3.55 -1.55
C LYS A 307 32.92 -4.85 -0.84
N THR A 308 33.47 -5.79 -1.56
CA THR A 308 33.98 -7.04 -0.97
C THR A 308 35.43 -6.87 -0.55
N VAL A 309 35.72 -7.20 0.72
CA VAL A 309 37.09 -7.25 1.27
C VAL A 309 37.31 -8.64 1.85
N GLY A 310 38.14 -9.42 1.17
CA GLY A 310 38.23 -10.87 1.44
C GLY A 310 36.88 -11.55 1.17
N THR A 311 36.32 -12.21 2.18
CA THR A 311 34.98 -12.82 2.12
C THR A 311 33.86 -11.93 2.67
N ASN A 312 34.18 -10.73 3.14
CA ASN A 312 33.25 -9.86 3.84
C ASN A 312 32.71 -8.77 2.91
N LEU A 313 31.41 -8.50 3.00
CA LEU A 313 30.78 -7.34 2.44
C LEU A 313 30.96 -6.17 3.44
N VAL A 314 31.50 -5.06 2.99
CA VAL A 314 31.74 -3.87 3.81
C VAL A 314 31.20 -2.61 3.15
N PRO A 315 30.90 -1.54 3.91
CA PRO A 315 30.44 -0.27 3.36
C PRO A 315 31.47 0.36 2.39
N ASN A 316 31.00 1.03 1.35
CA ASN A 316 31.80 1.92 0.53
C ASN A 316 31.78 3.33 1.13
N THR A 317 32.60 3.55 2.16
CA THR A 317 32.50 4.70 3.07
C THR A 317 32.44 6.07 2.39
N ALA A 318 33.14 6.25 1.26
CA ALA A 318 33.15 7.53 0.55
C ALA A 318 31.81 7.81 -0.15
N LEU A 319 31.24 6.81 -0.80
CA LEU A 319 29.98 6.93 -1.53
C LEU A 319 28.80 6.91 -0.55
N ASP A 320 28.90 6.11 0.51
CA ASP A 320 27.90 6.04 1.55
C ASP A 320 27.74 7.37 2.28
N ALA A 321 28.84 8.08 2.56
CA ALA A 321 28.78 9.41 3.19
C ALA A 321 27.99 10.43 2.35
N GLN A 322 28.09 10.34 1.02
CA GLN A 322 27.27 11.16 0.11
C GLN A 322 25.79 10.76 0.18
N LEU A 323 25.50 9.44 0.23
CA LEU A 323 24.14 8.94 0.37
C LEU A 323 23.50 9.36 1.69
N TRP A 324 24.24 9.25 2.82
CA TRP A 324 23.73 9.71 4.12
C TRP A 324 23.48 11.22 4.16
N THR A 325 24.31 11.97 3.46
CA THR A 325 24.09 13.42 3.28
C THR A 325 22.84 13.67 2.44
N ALA A 326 22.64 12.91 1.38
CA ALA A 326 21.46 13.03 0.52
C ALA A 326 20.14 12.72 1.27
N ILE A 327 20.14 11.75 2.20
CA ILE A 327 18.98 11.51 3.07
C ILE A 327 18.70 12.73 3.94
N LYS A 328 19.74 13.27 4.61
CA LYS A 328 19.60 14.42 5.52
C LYS A 328 19.19 15.73 4.83
N GLN A 329 19.37 15.81 3.52
CA GLN A 329 19.11 17.00 2.69
C GLN A 329 17.94 16.82 1.71
N ASP A 330 17.09 15.81 1.90
CA ASP A 330 15.94 15.52 1.02
C ASP A 330 16.33 15.37 -0.47
N SER A 331 17.53 14.86 -0.76
CA SER A 331 18.11 14.85 -2.10
C SER A 331 18.45 13.45 -2.63
N ILE A 332 17.78 12.38 -2.12
CA ILE A 332 18.00 10.98 -2.54
C ILE A 332 17.80 10.83 -4.05
N ALA A 333 16.81 11.49 -4.62
CA ALA A 333 16.55 11.44 -6.06
C ALA A 333 17.67 12.08 -6.90
N ALA A 334 18.29 13.13 -6.39
CA ALA A 334 19.46 13.77 -7.03
C ALA A 334 20.70 12.87 -6.93
N PHE A 335 20.93 12.26 -5.76
CA PHE A 335 22.00 11.27 -5.57
C PHE A 335 21.83 10.09 -6.55
N ALA A 336 20.63 9.53 -6.69
CA ALA A 336 20.36 8.43 -7.60
C ALA A 336 20.65 8.76 -9.07
N LYS A 337 20.37 10.01 -9.49
CA LYS A 337 20.68 10.48 -10.85
C LYS A 337 22.20 10.55 -11.12
N THR A 338 22.97 10.97 -10.12
CA THR A 338 24.45 11.07 -10.25
C THR A 338 25.16 9.73 -10.04
N HIS A 339 24.48 8.77 -9.37
CA HIS A 339 25.03 7.45 -9.05
C HIS A 339 24.06 6.32 -9.52
N PRO A 340 23.81 6.17 -10.82
CA PRO A 340 22.80 5.24 -11.33
C PRO A 340 23.09 3.77 -10.99
N SER A 341 24.34 3.41 -10.73
CA SER A 341 24.73 2.06 -10.29
C SER A 341 24.23 1.68 -8.90
N THR A 342 23.81 2.68 -8.10
CA THR A 342 23.24 2.46 -6.75
C THR A 342 21.72 2.31 -6.77
N VAL A 343 21.09 2.67 -7.88
CA VAL A 343 19.63 2.55 -8.04
C VAL A 343 19.27 1.08 -8.11
N THR A 344 18.35 0.64 -7.25
CA THR A 344 17.87 -0.74 -7.25
C THR A 344 17.27 -1.08 -8.64
N PRO A 345 17.78 -2.08 -9.35
CA PRO A 345 17.24 -2.48 -10.64
C PRO A 345 15.75 -2.81 -10.58
N GLN A 346 15.00 -2.48 -11.62
CA GLN A 346 13.59 -2.87 -11.72
C GLN A 346 13.41 -4.37 -12.00
N ALA A 347 14.46 -5.02 -12.49
CA ALA A 347 14.49 -6.46 -12.75
C ALA A 347 15.42 -7.14 -11.74
N ALA A 348 14.91 -8.11 -11.00
CA ALA A 348 15.70 -8.91 -10.06
C ALA A 348 15.82 -10.36 -10.54
N PRO A 349 17.02 -10.97 -10.42
CA PRO A 349 17.31 -12.35 -10.85
C PRO A 349 16.45 -13.41 -10.20
#